data_cf4f708b2642b7553cc6046b5ad51a2e
#
_entry.id   cf4f708b2642b7553cc6046b5ad51a2e
#
_cell.length_a   1.000
_cell.length_b   1.000
_cell.length_c   1.000
_cell.angle_alpha   90.00
_cell.angle_beta   90.00
_cell.angle_gamma   90.00
#
_symmetry.space_group_name_H-M   'P 1'
#
loop_
_entity.id
_entity.type
_entity.pdbx_description
1 polymer ?
#
loop_
_entity_poly.entity_id
_entity_poly.type
_entity_poly.pdbx_seq_one_letter_code
_entity_poly.pdbx_strand_id
1 'polypeptide(L)'
;MFLYSLLSTYAVEKLEPIAKWLTIGFLTALLLVGVLLFFGKREAFNAYLKYALIGTAVYLLVLAILFFSLDIAKNYSDSYAEENWLDKRLLIKYVLVPLLVLASVSLLTLLGYALADHFKPEAKKTVLIVGLALFTAALIAVVVCITTYYNQKIADDGYYNSDTASVKPLGLYLALAACICAYAVFFLIDKQAFSFDSRSLAYAGICVAMSFALSYVKLWDMPAGGSVTLVSLLPLMLYSYIFGTKKGIFVGFTYGILQALQDPWLIHPAQFFIDYPVAFAAVGIAGLFRKTQSLEKLPQVKFTLGAVLAGTMRFVCHVLSGALAFEAYAPEGQNVWLYSLGYNAYVFIDVALVIAAGILVLSSKAFVHYTEKLSKEKKTASASAKA
;
A
#
# COMPACT_ATOMS: atom_id res chain seq x y z
N MET A 1 13.80 -20.41 10.43
CA MET A 1 13.48 -21.71 11.05
C MET A 1 13.30 -21.59 12.57
N PHE A 2 14.19 -20.94 13.31
CA PHE A 2 14.10 -20.81 14.78
C PHE A 2 12.86 -20.02 15.27
N LEU A 3 12.45 -18.97 14.57
CA LEU A 3 11.26 -18.17 14.93
C LEU A 3 9.94 -18.94 14.72
N TYR A 4 9.88 -19.82 13.72
CA TYR A 4 8.68 -20.61 13.41
C TYR A 4 8.51 -21.81 14.36
N SER A 5 9.59 -22.34 14.93
CA SER A 5 9.49 -23.40 15.95
C SER A 5 9.04 -22.88 17.32
N LEU A 6 9.24 -21.58 17.59
CA LEU A 6 8.78 -20.90 18.80
C LEU A 6 7.29 -20.49 18.73
N LEU A 7 6.75 -20.32 17.54
CA LEU A 7 5.36 -19.98 17.30
C LEU A 7 4.59 -21.26 16.92
N SER A 8 4.47 -22.20 17.87
CA SER A 8 3.53 -23.31 17.71
C SER A 8 2.10 -22.78 17.67
N THR A 9 1.17 -23.53 17.03
CA THR A 9 -0.27 -23.20 17.00
C THR A 9 -0.79 -22.86 18.41
N TYR A 10 -0.28 -23.56 19.42
CA TYR A 10 -0.54 -23.31 20.83
C TYR A 10 -0.08 -21.92 21.32
N ALA A 11 1.07 -21.43 20.87
CA ALA A 11 1.57 -20.08 21.22
C ALA A 11 0.72 -18.99 20.56
N VAL A 12 0.26 -19.21 19.32
CA VAL A 12 -0.62 -18.29 18.59
C VAL A 12 -1.96 -18.15 19.30
N GLU A 13 -2.60 -19.26 19.65
CA GLU A 13 -3.87 -19.28 20.37
C GLU A 13 -3.80 -18.61 21.74
N LYS A 14 -2.64 -18.67 22.42
CA LYS A 14 -2.44 -17.97 23.69
C LYS A 14 -2.10 -16.50 23.56
N LEU A 15 -1.41 -16.10 22.50
CA LEU A 15 -1.03 -14.69 22.27
C LEU A 15 -2.20 -13.83 21.79
N GLU A 16 -3.16 -14.39 21.08
CA GLU A 16 -4.35 -13.66 20.60
C GLU A 16 -5.17 -13.05 21.75
N PRO A 17 -5.54 -13.79 22.82
CA PRO A 17 -6.22 -13.23 23.98
C PRO A 17 -5.40 -12.16 24.70
N ILE A 18 -4.08 -12.35 24.81
CA ILE A 18 -3.17 -11.39 25.44
C ILE A 18 -3.13 -10.10 24.65
N ALA A 19 -3.00 -10.15 23.32
CA ALA A 19 -3.02 -8.98 22.45
C ALA A 19 -4.36 -8.24 22.56
N LYS A 20 -5.47 -8.95 22.65
CA LYS A 20 -6.81 -8.38 22.88
C LYS A 20 -6.88 -7.61 24.20
N TRP A 21 -6.44 -8.19 25.31
CA TRP A 21 -6.45 -7.53 26.62
C TRP A 21 -5.48 -6.35 26.69
N LEU A 22 -4.29 -6.46 26.06
CA LEU A 22 -3.36 -5.34 25.95
C LEU A 22 -3.96 -4.18 25.15
N THR A 23 -4.73 -4.48 24.09
CA THR A 23 -5.42 -3.45 23.30
C THR A 23 -6.48 -2.73 24.12
N ILE A 24 -7.30 -3.48 24.84
CA ILE A 24 -8.32 -2.92 25.74
C ILE A 24 -7.65 -2.05 26.81
N GLY A 25 -6.59 -2.55 27.47
CA GLY A 25 -5.83 -1.81 28.47
C GLY A 25 -5.21 -0.53 27.92
N PHE A 26 -4.59 -0.58 26.76
CA PHE A 26 -3.99 0.57 26.09
C PHE A 26 -5.04 1.66 25.74
N LEU A 27 -6.16 1.27 25.14
CA LEU A 27 -7.24 2.20 24.78
C LEU A 27 -7.88 2.80 26.03
N THR A 28 -8.09 1.99 27.09
CA THR A 28 -8.64 2.46 28.36
C THR A 28 -7.70 3.45 29.03
N ALA A 29 -6.40 3.18 29.05
CA ALA A 29 -5.40 4.10 29.61
C ALA A 29 -5.36 5.43 28.84
N LEU A 30 -5.38 5.37 27.51
CA LEU A 30 -5.46 6.58 26.68
C LEU A 30 -6.74 7.39 27.00
N LEU A 31 -7.87 6.74 27.10
CA LEU A 31 -9.15 7.40 27.37
C LEU A 31 -9.14 8.05 28.78
N LEU A 32 -8.67 7.33 29.79
CA LEU A 32 -8.60 7.85 31.18
C LEU A 32 -7.66 9.06 31.27
N VAL A 33 -6.47 8.98 30.71
CA VAL A 33 -5.50 10.11 30.70
C VAL A 33 -6.09 11.28 29.93
N GLY A 34 -6.75 11.04 28.80
CA GLY A 34 -7.41 12.07 28.00
C GLY A 34 -8.50 12.79 28.78
N VAL A 35 -9.36 12.06 29.48
CA VAL A 35 -10.45 12.62 30.33
C VAL A 35 -9.87 13.44 31.47
N LEU A 36 -8.87 12.92 32.18
CA LEU A 36 -8.24 13.65 33.30
C LEU A 36 -7.59 14.96 32.83
N LEU A 37 -6.92 14.96 31.69
CA LEU A 37 -6.31 16.19 31.16
C LEU A 37 -7.34 17.17 30.60
N PHE A 38 -8.42 16.66 29.99
CA PHE A 38 -9.51 17.52 29.49
C PHE A 38 -10.15 18.37 30.57
N PHE A 39 -10.41 17.74 31.73
CA PHE A 39 -11.02 18.46 32.90
C PHE A 39 -9.99 19.19 33.77
N GLY A 40 -8.72 18.73 33.78
CA GLY A 40 -7.70 19.29 34.66
C GLY A 40 -6.80 20.38 34.03
N LYS A 41 -6.30 20.18 32.84
CA LYS A 41 -5.33 21.07 32.16
C LYS A 41 -5.53 21.09 30.64
N ARG A 42 -6.35 22.02 30.16
CA ARG A 42 -6.76 22.10 28.74
C ARG A 42 -5.59 22.30 27.74
N GLU A 43 -4.54 23.01 28.14
CA GLU A 43 -3.33 23.17 27.29
C GLU A 43 -2.56 21.85 27.15
N ALA A 44 -2.41 21.09 28.24
CA ALA A 44 -1.80 19.79 28.23
C ALA A 44 -2.62 18.75 27.46
N PHE A 45 -3.95 18.91 27.40
CA PHE A 45 -4.83 18.05 26.62
C PHE A 45 -4.56 18.16 25.11
N ASN A 46 -4.32 19.36 24.57
CA ASN A 46 -4.00 19.54 23.16
C ASN A 46 -2.65 18.88 22.77
N ALA A 47 -1.64 19.00 23.65
CA ALA A 47 -0.37 18.28 23.47
C ALA A 47 -0.57 16.77 23.58
N TYR A 48 -1.36 16.32 24.55
CA TYR A 48 -1.70 14.91 24.74
C TYR A 48 -2.37 14.31 23.50
N LEU A 49 -3.37 14.97 22.90
CA LEU A 49 -4.05 14.48 21.69
C LEU A 49 -3.06 14.18 20.56
N LYS A 50 -2.06 15.04 20.39
CA LYS A 50 -1.02 14.83 19.37
C LYS A 50 -0.19 13.57 19.64
N TYR A 51 0.26 13.40 20.90
CA TYR A 51 1.05 12.24 21.30
C TYR A 51 0.24 10.95 21.38
N ALA A 52 -1.03 11.04 21.79
CA ALA A 52 -1.96 9.93 21.81
C ALA A 52 -2.22 9.40 20.40
N LEU A 53 -2.39 10.29 19.41
CA LEU A 53 -2.54 9.92 17.99
C LEU A 53 -1.29 9.20 17.46
N ILE A 54 -0.10 9.72 17.74
CA ILE A 54 1.16 9.08 17.33
C ILE A 54 1.31 7.72 18.03
N GLY A 55 1.09 7.67 19.34
CA GLY A 55 1.17 6.43 20.11
C GLY A 55 0.18 5.37 19.64
N THR A 56 -1.04 5.77 19.31
CA THR A 56 -2.06 4.86 18.75
C THR A 56 -1.65 4.35 17.37
N ALA A 57 -1.13 5.21 16.50
CA ALA A 57 -0.65 4.79 15.18
C ALA A 57 0.50 3.78 15.29
N VAL A 58 1.47 4.03 16.20
CA VAL A 58 2.57 3.09 16.49
C VAL A 58 2.03 1.78 17.03
N TYR A 59 1.11 1.83 17.99
CA TYR A 59 0.52 0.65 18.60
C TYR A 59 -0.23 -0.21 17.57
N LEU A 60 -1.08 0.41 16.73
CA LEU A 60 -1.80 -0.27 15.66
C LEU A 60 -0.86 -0.90 14.65
N LEU A 61 0.25 -0.21 14.33
CA LEU A 61 1.28 -0.74 13.45
C LEU A 61 1.94 -1.98 14.03
N VAL A 62 2.36 -1.92 15.29
CA VAL A 62 2.97 -3.07 15.99
C VAL A 62 1.99 -4.23 16.06
N LEU A 63 0.71 -3.97 16.35
CA LEU A 63 -0.33 -4.98 16.34
C LEU A 63 -0.52 -5.59 14.94
N ALA A 64 -0.57 -4.78 13.89
CA ALA A 64 -0.70 -5.27 12.52
C ALA A 64 0.46 -6.21 12.16
N ILE A 65 1.70 -5.81 12.44
CA ILE A 65 2.89 -6.65 12.21
C ILE A 65 2.79 -7.94 13.03
N LEU A 66 2.37 -7.86 14.29
CA LEU A 66 2.21 -9.02 15.16
C LEU A 66 1.14 -9.98 14.60
N PHE A 67 -0.06 -9.49 14.29
CA PHE A 67 -1.13 -10.32 13.77
C PHE A 67 -0.78 -10.95 12.42
N PHE A 68 -0.18 -10.20 11.48
CA PHE A 68 0.31 -10.76 10.23
C PHE A 68 1.38 -11.84 10.45
N SER A 69 2.31 -11.62 11.38
CA SER A 69 3.34 -12.60 11.70
C SER A 69 2.74 -13.88 12.31
N LEU A 70 1.73 -13.73 13.18
CA LEU A 70 1.03 -14.85 13.80
C LEU A 70 0.18 -15.62 12.78
N ASP A 71 -0.53 -14.91 11.89
CA ASP A 71 -1.33 -15.52 10.83
C ASP A 71 -0.44 -16.30 9.86
N ILE A 72 0.68 -15.72 9.42
CA ILE A 72 1.69 -16.40 8.61
C ILE A 72 2.24 -17.64 9.35
N ALA A 73 2.55 -17.53 10.63
CA ALA A 73 3.06 -18.65 11.41
C ALA A 73 2.03 -19.79 11.54
N LYS A 74 0.74 -19.44 11.77
CA LYS A 74 -0.35 -20.39 11.83
C LYS A 74 -0.54 -21.08 10.49
N ASN A 75 -0.68 -20.33 9.41
CA ASN A 75 -0.83 -20.85 8.06
C ASN A 75 0.36 -21.74 7.66
N TYR A 76 1.58 -21.40 8.08
CA TYR A 76 2.76 -22.22 7.86
C TYR A 76 2.70 -23.54 8.65
N SER A 77 2.24 -23.51 9.89
CA SER A 77 2.06 -24.70 10.73
C SER A 77 0.95 -25.61 10.18
N ASP A 78 -0.21 -25.04 9.84
CA ASP A 78 -1.39 -25.76 9.42
C ASP A 78 -1.24 -26.33 8.00
N SER A 79 -0.32 -25.76 7.18
CA SER A 79 -0.12 -26.17 5.80
C SER A 79 0.23 -27.63 5.59
N TYR A 80 0.79 -28.30 6.60
CA TYR A 80 1.11 -29.74 6.52
C TYR A 80 -0.12 -30.66 6.44
N ALA A 81 -1.28 -30.17 6.87
CA ALA A 81 -2.55 -30.91 6.78
C ALA A 81 -3.24 -30.78 5.41
N GLU A 82 -2.73 -29.92 4.53
CA GLU A 82 -3.32 -29.67 3.20
C GLU A 82 -2.61 -30.50 2.12
N GLU A 83 -3.36 -30.89 1.07
CA GLU A 83 -2.84 -31.63 -0.07
C GLU A 83 -1.70 -30.88 -0.79
N ASN A 84 -1.77 -29.54 -0.84
CA ASN A 84 -0.77 -28.65 -1.47
C ASN A 84 0.17 -27.98 -0.44
N TRP A 85 0.50 -28.67 0.65
CA TRP A 85 1.29 -28.09 1.74
C TRP A 85 2.66 -27.54 1.33
N LEU A 86 3.33 -28.20 0.39
CA LEU A 86 4.66 -27.77 -0.05
C LEU A 86 4.60 -26.41 -0.75
N ASP A 87 3.64 -26.24 -1.65
CA ASP A 87 3.46 -25.01 -2.41
C ASP A 87 3.07 -23.84 -1.50
N LYS A 88 2.15 -24.05 -0.57
CA LYS A 88 1.76 -23.06 0.42
C LYS A 88 2.94 -22.64 1.31
N ARG A 89 3.80 -23.57 1.70
CA ARG A 89 5.01 -23.27 2.49
C ARG A 89 6.05 -22.50 1.69
N LEU A 90 6.24 -22.84 0.43
CA LEU A 90 7.14 -22.08 -0.46
C LEU A 90 6.62 -20.66 -0.67
N LEU A 91 5.32 -20.49 -0.89
CA LEU A 91 4.68 -19.18 -1.00
C LEU A 91 4.89 -18.34 0.26
N ILE A 92 4.61 -18.91 1.45
CA ILE A 92 4.80 -18.23 2.72
C ILE A 92 6.27 -17.83 2.89
N LYS A 93 7.20 -18.77 2.69
CA LYS A 93 8.63 -18.57 2.93
C LYS A 93 9.26 -17.55 1.98
N TYR A 94 8.95 -17.64 0.70
CA TYR A 94 9.66 -16.87 -0.33
C TYR A 94 8.89 -15.64 -0.83
N VAL A 95 7.61 -15.52 -0.50
CA VAL A 95 6.78 -14.36 -0.92
C VAL A 95 6.29 -13.59 0.29
N LEU A 96 5.45 -14.19 1.14
CA LEU A 96 4.79 -13.47 2.21
C LEU A 96 5.76 -12.94 3.28
N VAL A 97 6.71 -13.76 3.73
CA VAL A 97 7.70 -13.34 4.74
C VAL A 97 8.60 -12.20 4.24
N PRO A 98 9.23 -12.27 3.06
CA PRO A 98 10.02 -11.15 2.54
C PRO A 98 9.20 -9.87 2.34
N LEU A 99 7.96 -9.96 1.88
CA LEU A 99 7.07 -8.81 1.74
C LEU A 99 6.70 -8.20 3.08
N LEU A 100 6.43 -9.02 4.10
CA LEU A 100 6.19 -8.55 5.46
C LEU A 100 7.41 -7.81 6.01
N VAL A 101 8.62 -8.33 5.79
CA VAL A 101 9.87 -7.66 6.18
C VAL A 101 10.01 -6.32 5.47
N LEU A 102 9.76 -6.27 4.15
CA LEU A 102 9.83 -5.03 3.38
C LEU A 102 8.81 -3.99 3.87
N ALA A 103 7.57 -4.41 4.13
CA ALA A 103 6.53 -3.55 4.69
C ALA A 103 6.93 -3.03 6.08
N SER A 104 7.44 -3.90 6.95
CA SER A 104 7.88 -3.54 8.30
C SER A 104 9.04 -2.55 8.28
N VAL A 105 10.05 -2.76 7.43
CA VAL A 105 11.19 -1.83 7.27
C VAL A 105 10.71 -0.48 6.75
N SER A 106 9.78 -0.47 5.79
CA SER A 106 9.20 0.76 5.25
C SER A 106 8.50 1.57 6.34
N LEU A 107 7.62 0.91 7.09
CA LEU A 107 6.84 1.53 8.16
C LEU A 107 7.73 2.02 9.33
N LEU A 108 8.71 1.22 9.76
CA LEU A 108 9.67 1.62 10.79
C LEU A 108 10.54 2.80 10.36
N THR A 109 10.94 2.84 9.09
CA THR A 109 11.68 3.98 8.52
C THR A 109 10.84 5.25 8.54
N LEU A 110 9.59 5.16 8.11
CA LEU A 110 8.65 6.29 8.11
C LEU A 110 8.39 6.79 9.53
N LEU A 111 8.18 5.88 10.47
CA LEU A 111 7.98 6.20 11.87
C LEU A 111 9.23 6.84 12.48
N GLY A 112 10.40 6.23 12.28
CA GLY A 112 11.67 6.77 12.76
C GLY A 112 11.96 8.16 12.20
N TYR A 113 11.63 8.41 10.93
CA TYR A 113 11.73 9.72 10.31
C TYR A 113 10.80 10.75 10.95
N ALA A 114 9.54 10.37 11.21
CA ALA A 114 8.57 11.25 11.88
C ALA A 114 8.97 11.58 13.32
N LEU A 115 9.46 10.59 14.07
CA LEU A 115 9.96 10.78 15.42
C LEU A 115 11.24 11.66 15.43
N ALA A 116 12.16 11.43 14.52
CA ALA A 116 13.35 12.25 14.39
C ALA A 116 13.01 13.71 14.04
N ASP A 117 12.06 13.94 13.12
CA ASP A 117 11.60 15.29 12.78
C ASP A 117 11.03 16.05 13.99
N HIS A 118 10.45 15.32 14.94
CA HIS A 118 9.82 15.92 16.13
C HIS A 118 10.80 16.08 17.31
N PHE A 119 11.60 15.06 17.62
CA PHE A 119 12.43 15.00 18.83
C PHE A 119 13.89 15.34 18.60
N LYS A 120 14.45 14.99 17.44
CA LYS A 120 15.86 15.18 17.07
C LYS A 120 16.00 15.49 15.58
N PRO A 121 15.72 16.74 15.14
CA PRO A 121 15.78 17.12 13.72
C PRO A 121 17.12 16.82 13.03
N GLU A 122 18.21 16.86 13.78
CA GLU A 122 19.57 16.55 13.30
C GLU A 122 19.72 15.08 12.87
N ALA A 123 19.03 14.15 13.52
CA ALA A 123 19.05 12.72 13.20
C ALA A 123 18.21 12.35 11.95
N LYS A 124 17.36 13.24 11.48
CA LYS A 124 16.42 13.01 10.37
C LYS A 124 17.10 12.50 9.09
N LYS A 125 18.22 13.14 8.71
CA LYS A 125 18.97 12.74 7.51
C LYS A 125 19.58 11.35 7.68
N THR A 126 20.11 11.04 8.84
CA THR A 126 20.71 9.73 9.15
C THR A 126 19.63 8.65 9.14
N VAL A 127 18.48 8.87 9.79
CA VAL A 127 17.35 7.94 9.79
C VAL A 127 16.86 7.66 8.37
N LEU A 128 16.76 8.71 7.53
CA LEU A 128 16.36 8.54 6.14
C LEU A 128 17.37 7.70 5.34
N ILE A 129 18.67 7.99 5.48
CA ILE A 129 19.73 7.26 4.75
C ILE A 129 19.76 5.79 5.17
N VAL A 130 19.75 5.52 6.48
CA VAL A 130 19.72 4.15 7.02
C VAL A 130 18.44 3.42 6.59
N GLY A 131 17.30 4.09 6.69
CA GLY A 131 16.02 3.53 6.28
C GLY A 131 15.97 3.20 4.78
N LEU A 132 16.49 4.08 3.92
CA LEU A 132 16.58 3.81 2.48
C LEU A 132 17.54 2.66 2.17
N ALA A 133 18.64 2.54 2.88
CA ALA A 133 19.58 1.41 2.72
C ALA A 133 18.91 0.08 3.12
N LEU A 134 18.22 0.05 4.27
CA LEU A 134 17.47 -1.12 4.73
C LEU A 134 16.32 -1.48 3.78
N PHE A 135 15.59 -0.47 3.30
CA PHE A 135 14.53 -0.66 2.31
C PHE A 135 15.07 -1.27 1.01
N THR A 136 16.19 -0.74 0.50
CA THR A 136 16.83 -1.25 -0.71
C THR A 136 17.30 -2.69 -0.52
N ALA A 137 17.92 -3.01 0.62
CA ALA A 137 18.33 -4.38 0.94
C ALA A 137 17.12 -5.33 1.04
N ALA A 138 16.04 -4.91 1.71
CA ALA A 138 14.81 -5.69 1.81
C ALA A 138 14.14 -5.90 0.45
N LEU A 139 14.15 -4.88 -0.42
CA LEU A 139 13.62 -4.96 -1.78
C LEU A 139 14.42 -5.96 -2.63
N ILE A 140 15.75 -5.92 -2.55
CA ILE A 140 16.61 -6.90 -3.23
C ILE A 140 16.31 -8.31 -2.71
N ALA A 141 16.17 -8.48 -1.40
CA ALA A 141 15.80 -9.77 -0.80
C ALA A 141 14.45 -10.27 -1.31
N VAL A 142 13.45 -9.41 -1.44
CA VAL A 142 12.13 -9.76 -2.03
C VAL A 142 12.31 -10.25 -3.46
N VAL A 143 13.05 -9.52 -4.30
CA VAL A 143 13.29 -9.93 -5.70
C VAL A 143 13.97 -11.30 -5.77
N VAL A 144 15.02 -11.51 -4.97
CA VAL A 144 15.75 -12.80 -4.92
C VAL A 144 14.83 -13.92 -4.44
N CYS A 145 14.06 -13.70 -3.39
CA CYS A 145 13.13 -14.70 -2.84
C CYS A 145 12.02 -15.04 -3.83
N ILE A 146 11.41 -14.07 -4.49
CA ILE A 146 10.38 -14.27 -5.51
C ILE A 146 10.96 -15.04 -6.70
N THR A 147 12.17 -14.70 -7.15
CA THR A 147 12.86 -15.42 -8.24
C THR A 147 13.14 -16.87 -7.83
N THR A 148 13.57 -17.09 -6.57
CA THR A 148 13.81 -18.45 -6.05
C THR A 148 12.52 -19.27 -6.00
N TYR A 149 11.40 -18.64 -5.55
CA TYR A 149 10.09 -19.27 -5.55
C TYR A 149 9.67 -19.70 -6.95
N TYR A 150 9.81 -18.79 -7.93
CA TYR A 150 9.49 -19.06 -9.33
C TYR A 150 10.33 -20.20 -9.90
N ASN A 151 11.65 -20.20 -9.67
CA ASN A 151 12.55 -21.25 -10.13
C ASN A 151 12.24 -22.62 -9.51
N GLN A 152 11.87 -22.64 -8.22
CA GLN A 152 11.48 -23.89 -7.55
C GLN A 152 10.15 -24.42 -8.09
N LYS A 153 9.18 -23.55 -8.39
CA LYS A 153 7.91 -23.96 -9.00
C LYS A 153 8.08 -24.53 -10.41
N ILE A 154 9.00 -23.98 -11.22
CA ILE A 154 9.32 -24.54 -12.55
C ILE A 154 10.00 -25.90 -12.44
N ALA A 155 10.84 -26.09 -11.41
CA ALA A 155 11.56 -27.33 -11.18
C ALA A 155 10.68 -28.45 -10.58
N ASP A 156 9.63 -28.07 -9.84
CA ASP A 156 8.69 -29.00 -9.19
C ASP A 156 7.61 -29.43 -10.19
N ASP A 157 7.80 -30.59 -10.78
CA ASP A 157 7.09 -31.15 -11.92
C ASP A 157 5.55 -31.01 -11.88
N GLY A 158 5.00 -30.46 -12.91
CA GLY A 158 3.70 -30.80 -13.47
C GLY A 158 2.55 -29.85 -13.12
N TYR A 159 2.45 -29.27 -11.94
CA TYR A 159 1.30 -28.43 -11.58
C TYR A 159 1.33 -27.05 -12.25
N TYR A 160 2.51 -26.50 -12.50
CA TYR A 160 2.68 -25.17 -13.11
C TYR A 160 3.14 -25.18 -14.57
N ASN A 161 3.38 -26.34 -15.16
CA ASN A 161 3.88 -26.43 -16.56
C ASN A 161 2.90 -25.85 -17.56
N SER A 162 1.59 -26.00 -17.37
CA SER A 162 0.58 -25.39 -18.25
C SER A 162 0.48 -23.88 -18.07
N ASP A 163 0.51 -23.38 -16.84
CA ASP A 163 0.34 -21.95 -16.54
C ASP A 163 1.61 -21.15 -16.84
N THR A 164 2.78 -21.73 -16.65
CA THR A 164 4.06 -21.05 -16.90
C THR A 164 4.57 -21.18 -18.33
N ALA A 165 4.12 -22.19 -19.10
CA ALA A 165 4.52 -22.40 -20.50
C ALA A 165 4.14 -21.21 -21.41
N SER A 166 3.07 -20.51 -21.10
CA SER A 166 2.57 -19.34 -21.84
C SER A 166 3.17 -18.01 -21.40
N VAL A 167 3.93 -17.98 -20.30
CA VAL A 167 4.54 -16.75 -19.76
C VAL A 167 5.58 -16.19 -20.72
N LYS A 168 5.53 -14.87 -20.95
CA LYS A 168 6.45 -14.12 -21.81
C LYS A 168 7.42 -13.26 -20.98
N PRO A 169 8.52 -13.85 -20.41
CA PRO A 169 9.38 -13.15 -19.44
C PRO A 169 9.96 -11.84 -19.97
N LEU A 170 10.51 -11.84 -21.19
CA LEU A 170 11.05 -10.62 -21.79
C LEU A 170 9.99 -9.54 -21.96
N GLY A 171 8.78 -9.93 -22.41
CA GLY A 171 7.64 -9.02 -22.52
C GLY A 171 7.27 -8.40 -21.18
N LEU A 172 7.25 -9.19 -20.10
CA LEU A 172 6.95 -8.71 -18.74
C LEU A 172 8.00 -7.73 -18.22
N TYR A 173 9.29 -7.99 -18.42
CA TYR A 173 10.34 -7.05 -18.02
C TYR A 173 10.28 -5.76 -18.82
N LEU A 174 9.99 -5.82 -20.12
CA LEU A 174 9.80 -4.63 -20.96
C LEU A 174 8.56 -3.85 -20.54
N ALA A 175 7.45 -4.52 -20.22
CA ALA A 175 6.23 -3.91 -19.71
C ALA A 175 6.47 -3.24 -18.35
N LEU A 176 7.18 -3.89 -17.43
CA LEU A 176 7.58 -3.33 -16.15
C LEU A 176 8.41 -2.05 -16.34
N ALA A 177 9.43 -2.11 -17.20
CA ALA A 177 10.26 -0.96 -17.53
C ALA A 177 9.43 0.20 -18.13
N ALA A 178 8.52 -0.10 -19.06
CA ALA A 178 7.64 0.90 -19.66
C ALA A 178 6.72 1.56 -18.61
N CYS A 179 6.15 0.80 -17.69
CA CYS A 179 5.34 1.32 -16.59
C CYS A 179 6.18 2.24 -15.68
N ILE A 180 7.39 1.82 -15.30
CA ILE A 180 8.30 2.65 -14.48
C ILE A 180 8.66 3.95 -15.21
N CYS A 181 8.95 3.89 -16.51
CA CYS A 181 9.20 5.08 -17.32
C CYS A 181 7.98 6.01 -17.37
N ALA A 182 6.76 5.47 -17.50
CA ALA A 182 5.54 6.27 -17.45
C ALA A 182 5.38 6.99 -16.09
N TYR A 183 5.64 6.31 -14.97
CA TYR A 183 5.63 6.96 -13.66
C TYR A 183 6.72 8.01 -13.51
N ALA A 184 7.91 7.79 -14.07
CA ALA A 184 8.96 8.81 -14.09
C ALA A 184 8.50 10.08 -14.81
N VAL A 185 7.75 9.96 -15.92
CA VAL A 185 7.15 11.11 -16.60
C VAL A 185 6.17 11.87 -15.68
N PHE A 186 5.23 11.18 -15.02
CA PHE A 186 4.33 11.81 -14.06
C PHE A 186 5.07 12.44 -12.87
N PHE A 187 6.14 11.81 -12.42
CA PHE A 187 6.99 12.34 -11.37
C PHE A 187 7.72 13.62 -11.79
N LEU A 188 8.14 13.74 -13.04
CA LEU A 188 8.80 14.92 -13.60
C LEU A 188 7.81 16.07 -13.87
N ILE A 189 6.59 15.76 -14.32
CA ILE A 189 5.53 16.76 -14.56
C ILE A 189 5.14 17.47 -13.26
N ASP A 190 5.07 16.76 -12.13
CA ASP A 190 4.80 17.38 -10.84
C ASP A 190 6.03 18.14 -10.35
N LYS A 191 6.02 19.47 -10.51
CA LYS A 191 7.11 20.36 -10.08
C LYS A 191 7.26 20.52 -8.56
N GLN A 192 6.48 19.81 -7.73
CA GLN A 192 6.62 19.87 -6.29
C GLN A 192 7.91 19.18 -5.84
N ALA A 193 8.55 19.74 -4.82
CA ALA A 193 9.66 19.07 -4.15
C ALA A 193 9.18 17.75 -3.52
N PHE A 194 9.95 16.70 -3.74
CA PHE A 194 9.71 15.40 -3.10
C PHE A 194 10.32 15.42 -1.70
N SER A 195 9.50 15.77 -0.73
CA SER A 195 9.89 15.76 0.69
C SER A 195 8.70 15.39 1.56
N PHE A 196 8.90 14.48 2.48
CA PHE A 196 7.90 14.16 3.50
C PHE A 196 8.17 15.01 4.74
N ASP A 197 7.12 15.65 5.24
CA ASP A 197 7.02 16.24 6.56
C ASP A 197 6.22 15.30 7.47
N SER A 198 6.38 15.42 8.79
CA SER A 198 5.73 14.54 9.76
C SER A 198 4.21 14.47 9.56
N ARG A 199 3.60 15.60 9.15
CA ARG A 199 2.16 15.67 8.88
C ARG A 199 1.78 14.84 7.65
N SER A 200 2.45 15.04 6.50
CA SER A 200 2.15 14.26 5.29
C SER A 200 2.41 12.78 5.48
N LEU A 201 3.37 12.42 6.33
CA LEU A 201 3.67 11.05 6.66
C LEU A 201 2.59 10.41 7.54
N ALA A 202 2.10 11.14 8.56
CA ALA A 202 1.01 10.68 9.40
C ALA A 202 -0.28 10.43 8.58
N TYR A 203 -0.62 11.36 7.67
CA TYR A 203 -1.76 11.16 6.76
C TYR A 203 -1.53 10.01 5.79
N ALA A 204 -0.31 9.77 5.30
CA ALA A 204 0.01 8.62 4.48
C ALA A 204 -0.31 7.31 5.22
N GLY A 205 0.17 7.17 6.46
CA GLY A 205 -0.10 6.00 7.29
C GLY A 205 -1.60 5.77 7.52
N ILE A 206 -2.34 6.83 7.85
CA ILE A 206 -3.80 6.75 8.05
C ILE A 206 -4.50 6.33 6.76
N CYS A 207 -4.17 6.95 5.61
CA CYS A 207 -4.78 6.62 4.34
C CYS A 207 -4.46 5.19 3.90
N VAL A 208 -3.23 4.71 4.09
CA VAL A 208 -2.84 3.32 3.81
C VAL A 208 -3.64 2.36 4.68
N ALA A 209 -3.72 2.62 6.00
CA ALA A 209 -4.47 1.77 6.92
C ALA A 209 -5.98 1.72 6.57
N MET A 210 -6.59 2.88 6.28
CA MET A 210 -7.99 2.94 5.86
C MET A 210 -8.21 2.18 4.55
N SER A 211 -7.35 2.40 3.55
CA SER A 211 -7.45 1.72 2.26
C SER A 211 -7.29 0.21 2.41
N PHE A 212 -6.36 -0.23 3.25
CA PHE A 212 -6.14 -1.64 3.52
C PHE A 212 -7.34 -2.27 4.24
N ALA A 213 -7.92 -1.61 5.23
CA ALA A 213 -9.13 -2.08 5.90
C ALA A 213 -10.33 -2.15 4.94
N LEU A 214 -10.52 -1.13 4.10
CA LEU A 214 -11.60 -1.10 3.11
C LEU A 214 -11.43 -2.15 2.00
N SER A 215 -10.20 -2.58 1.70
CA SER A 215 -9.96 -3.61 0.67
C SER A 215 -10.47 -4.99 1.06
N TYR A 216 -10.71 -5.26 2.34
CA TYR A 216 -11.36 -6.48 2.78
C TYR A 216 -12.88 -6.50 2.51
N VAL A 217 -13.49 -5.33 2.26
CA VAL A 217 -14.90 -5.24 1.90
C VAL A 217 -15.01 -5.30 0.38
N LYS A 218 -15.08 -6.51 -0.15
CA LYS A 218 -15.21 -6.79 -1.57
C LYS A 218 -16.69 -6.76 -1.98
N LEU A 219 -17.02 -5.92 -2.95
CA LEU A 219 -18.37 -5.84 -3.54
C LEU A 219 -18.51 -6.87 -4.66
N TRP A 220 -17.41 -7.18 -5.34
CA TRP A 220 -17.36 -8.17 -6.40
C TRP A 220 -15.95 -8.76 -6.48
N ASP A 221 -15.84 -10.07 -6.32
CA ASP A 221 -14.61 -10.84 -6.53
C ASP A 221 -14.54 -11.37 -7.96
N MET A 222 -13.39 -11.19 -8.61
CA MET A 222 -13.14 -11.71 -9.94
C MET A 222 -12.56 -13.13 -9.86
N PRO A 223 -12.92 -14.04 -10.80
CA PRO A 223 -12.58 -15.46 -10.71
C PRO A 223 -11.07 -15.77 -10.73
N ALA A 224 -10.28 -14.97 -11.47
CA ALA A 224 -8.83 -15.16 -11.58
C ALA A 224 -8.06 -14.03 -10.90
N GLY A 225 -8.50 -13.61 -9.71
CA GLY A 225 -7.92 -12.54 -8.93
C GLY A 225 -8.39 -11.14 -9.30
N GLY A 226 -8.22 -10.21 -8.37
CA GLY A 226 -8.75 -8.86 -8.46
C GLY A 226 -10.17 -8.74 -7.92
N SER A 227 -10.56 -7.55 -7.51
CA SER A 227 -11.88 -7.30 -6.93
C SER A 227 -12.30 -5.84 -7.09
N VAL A 228 -13.61 -5.61 -7.11
CA VAL A 228 -14.21 -4.29 -6.89
C VAL A 228 -14.46 -4.15 -5.40
N THR A 229 -13.87 -3.14 -4.78
CA THR A 229 -13.92 -2.94 -3.33
C THR A 229 -14.82 -1.78 -2.94
N LEU A 230 -15.15 -1.69 -1.64
CA LEU A 230 -15.88 -0.55 -1.10
C LEU A 230 -14.96 0.68 -1.03
N VAL A 231 -14.73 1.30 -2.20
CA VAL A 231 -13.95 2.55 -2.39
C VAL A 231 -12.57 2.53 -1.70
N SER A 232 -11.90 1.38 -1.65
CA SER A 232 -10.64 1.21 -0.92
C SER A 232 -9.53 2.15 -1.41
N LEU A 233 -9.54 2.56 -2.67
CA LEU A 233 -8.55 3.47 -3.23
C LEU A 233 -8.82 4.95 -2.94
N LEU A 234 -10.02 5.30 -2.43
CA LEU A 234 -10.39 6.69 -2.16
C LEU A 234 -9.43 7.41 -1.20
N PRO A 235 -9.06 6.84 -0.03
CA PRO A 235 -8.15 7.52 0.89
C PRO A 235 -6.79 7.82 0.25
N LEU A 236 -6.25 6.90 -0.56
CA LEU A 236 -4.97 7.07 -1.24
C LEU A 236 -5.04 8.13 -2.35
N MET A 237 -6.12 8.13 -3.14
CA MET A 237 -6.32 9.12 -4.19
C MET A 237 -6.55 10.52 -3.61
N LEU A 238 -7.30 10.64 -2.51
CA LEU A 238 -7.45 11.90 -1.76
C LEU A 238 -6.12 12.35 -1.15
N TYR A 239 -5.33 11.43 -0.60
CA TYR A 239 -3.98 11.73 -0.13
C TYR A 239 -3.12 12.34 -1.25
N SER A 240 -3.10 11.72 -2.42
CA SER A 240 -2.39 12.23 -3.58
C SER A 240 -2.91 13.60 -4.02
N TYR A 241 -4.23 13.77 -4.06
CA TYR A 241 -4.88 15.05 -4.37
C TYR A 241 -4.45 16.16 -3.40
N ILE A 242 -4.31 15.87 -2.11
CA ILE A 242 -3.93 16.84 -1.06
C ILE A 242 -2.41 17.10 -1.07
N PHE A 243 -1.59 16.06 -1.11
CA PHE A 243 -0.15 16.13 -0.87
C PHE A 243 0.73 16.07 -2.13
N GLY A 244 0.13 15.80 -3.30
CA GLY A 244 0.77 15.81 -4.62
C GLY A 244 1.13 14.42 -5.14
N THR A 245 1.32 14.38 -6.46
CA THR A 245 1.53 13.17 -7.26
C THR A 245 2.72 12.34 -6.80
N LYS A 246 3.87 12.98 -6.56
CA LYS A 246 5.11 12.28 -6.15
C LYS A 246 4.94 11.49 -4.86
N LYS A 247 4.33 12.12 -3.85
CA LYS A 247 4.05 11.45 -2.58
C LYS A 247 2.99 10.37 -2.74
N GLY A 248 1.96 10.65 -3.55
CA GLY A 248 0.91 9.69 -3.85
C GLY A 248 1.44 8.42 -4.54
N ILE A 249 2.35 8.56 -5.53
CA ILE A 249 3.00 7.41 -6.20
C ILE A 249 3.76 6.56 -5.18
N PHE A 250 4.55 7.17 -4.30
CA PHE A 250 5.28 6.44 -3.28
C PHE A 250 4.36 5.72 -2.28
N VAL A 251 3.30 6.40 -1.82
CA VAL A 251 2.32 5.82 -0.88
C VAL A 251 1.52 4.71 -1.55
N GLY A 252 1.14 4.87 -2.82
CA GLY A 252 0.47 3.84 -3.61
C GLY A 252 1.36 2.62 -3.84
N PHE A 253 2.64 2.82 -4.14
CA PHE A 253 3.61 1.74 -4.25
C PHE A 253 3.71 0.94 -2.93
N THR A 254 3.81 1.63 -1.80
CA THR A 254 3.85 1.00 -0.47
C THR A 254 2.56 0.22 -0.18
N TYR A 255 1.40 0.78 -0.54
CA TYR A 255 0.13 0.10 -0.41
C TYR A 255 0.05 -1.16 -1.30
N GLY A 256 0.60 -1.11 -2.52
CA GLY A 256 0.66 -2.28 -3.41
C GLY A 256 1.43 -3.45 -2.81
N ILE A 257 2.49 -3.18 -2.03
CA ILE A 257 3.21 -4.22 -1.27
C ILE A 257 2.28 -4.86 -0.21
N LEU A 258 1.47 -4.07 0.49
CA LEU A 258 0.52 -4.58 1.47
C LEU A 258 -0.60 -5.39 0.80
N GLN A 259 -1.08 -4.96 -0.37
CA GLN A 259 -2.07 -5.72 -1.14
C GLN A 259 -1.53 -7.08 -1.59
N ALA A 260 -0.26 -7.15 -1.95
CA ALA A 260 0.39 -8.41 -2.27
C ALA A 260 0.48 -9.39 -1.07
N LEU A 261 0.40 -8.88 0.17
CA LEU A 261 0.34 -9.74 1.37
C LEU A 261 -1.06 -10.31 1.62
N GLN A 262 -2.10 -9.64 1.11
CA GLN A 262 -3.49 -10.03 1.36
C GLN A 262 -3.90 -11.26 0.54
N ASP A 263 -3.58 -11.26 -0.76
CA ASP A 263 -3.98 -12.32 -1.69
C ASP A 263 -3.00 -12.36 -2.89
N PRO A 264 -1.80 -12.93 -2.72
CA PRO A 264 -0.78 -12.89 -3.74
C PRO A 264 -1.05 -13.92 -4.83
N TRP A 265 -1.22 -13.46 -6.07
CA TRP A 265 -1.21 -14.32 -7.25
C TRP A 265 0.13 -14.15 -7.98
N LEU A 266 1.01 -15.13 -7.86
CA LEU A 266 2.37 -15.05 -8.36
C LEU A 266 2.62 -16.13 -9.42
N ILE A 267 2.86 -15.69 -10.65
CA ILE A 267 3.29 -16.56 -11.77
C ILE A 267 4.74 -16.22 -12.16
N HIS A 268 5.10 -14.92 -12.18
CA HIS A 268 6.43 -14.46 -12.58
C HIS A 268 6.83 -13.22 -11.76
N PRO A 269 8.12 -13.04 -11.39
CA PRO A 269 8.56 -11.87 -10.60
C PRO A 269 8.16 -10.52 -11.21
N ALA A 270 8.36 -10.33 -12.51
CA ALA A 270 7.99 -9.07 -13.16
C ALA A 270 6.47 -8.84 -13.18
N GLN A 271 5.65 -9.90 -13.37
CA GLN A 271 4.20 -9.85 -13.24
C GLN A 271 3.80 -9.38 -11.86
N PHE A 272 4.39 -9.95 -10.81
CA PHE A 272 4.13 -9.56 -9.44
C PHE A 272 4.34 -8.07 -9.22
N PHE A 273 5.46 -7.52 -9.70
CA PHE A 273 5.72 -6.09 -9.57
C PHE A 273 4.73 -5.23 -10.37
N ILE A 274 4.34 -5.67 -11.57
CA ILE A 274 3.37 -4.95 -12.40
C ILE A 274 1.99 -4.93 -11.73
N ASP A 275 1.52 -6.05 -11.19
CA ASP A 275 0.16 -6.20 -10.65
C ASP A 275 -0.03 -5.57 -9.27
N TYR A 276 1.02 -5.55 -8.44
CA TYR A 276 0.89 -5.05 -7.08
C TYR A 276 1.58 -3.69 -6.91
N PRO A 277 2.88 -3.56 -6.64
CA PRO A 277 3.45 -2.26 -6.30
C PRO A 277 3.27 -1.21 -7.40
N VAL A 278 3.46 -1.61 -8.66
CA VAL A 278 3.42 -0.68 -9.80
C VAL A 278 1.98 -0.32 -10.16
N ALA A 279 1.04 -1.26 -10.20
CA ALA A 279 -0.37 -0.96 -10.45
C ALA A 279 -0.96 -0.02 -9.39
N PHE A 280 -0.65 -0.24 -8.12
CA PHE A 280 -1.15 0.61 -7.05
C PHE A 280 -0.42 1.96 -6.95
N ALA A 281 0.81 2.10 -7.44
CA ALA A 281 1.47 3.40 -7.57
C ALA A 281 0.66 4.38 -8.44
N ALA A 282 -0.19 3.87 -9.34
CA ALA A 282 -1.09 4.69 -10.17
C ALA A 282 -2.00 5.61 -9.37
N VAL A 283 -2.42 5.25 -8.15
CA VAL A 283 -3.28 6.11 -7.32
C VAL A 283 -2.66 7.48 -7.07
N GLY A 284 -1.31 7.56 -7.14
CA GLY A 284 -0.58 8.82 -7.01
C GLY A 284 -0.86 9.82 -8.14
N ILE A 285 -1.28 9.37 -9.32
CA ILE A 285 -1.59 10.23 -10.46
C ILE A 285 -2.85 11.07 -10.19
N ALA A 286 -3.73 10.63 -9.27
CA ALA A 286 -4.94 11.37 -8.90
C ALA A 286 -4.65 12.81 -8.43
N GLY A 287 -3.44 13.10 -7.95
CA GLY A 287 -3.00 14.44 -7.55
C GLY A 287 -2.54 15.36 -8.70
N LEU A 288 -2.42 14.86 -9.91
CA LEU A 288 -1.77 15.57 -11.02
C LEU A 288 -2.42 16.94 -11.33
N PHE A 289 -3.75 16.98 -11.38
CA PHE A 289 -4.49 18.18 -11.76
C PHE A 289 -4.78 19.15 -10.61
N ARG A 290 -4.33 18.86 -9.38
CA ARG A 290 -4.66 19.69 -8.19
C ARG A 290 -4.27 21.16 -8.33
N LYS A 291 -3.20 21.48 -9.05
CA LYS A 291 -2.67 22.84 -9.25
C LYS A 291 -3.12 23.49 -10.54
N THR A 292 -4.00 22.88 -11.31
CA THR A 292 -4.49 23.44 -12.58
C THR A 292 -5.33 24.68 -12.30
N GLN A 293 -4.84 25.84 -12.73
CA GLN A 293 -5.47 27.14 -12.46
C GLN A 293 -6.83 27.29 -13.15
N SER A 294 -6.97 26.83 -14.40
CA SER A 294 -8.22 26.86 -15.15
C SER A 294 -9.38 26.12 -14.48
N LEU A 295 -9.10 25.23 -13.55
CA LEU A 295 -10.09 24.44 -12.81
C LEU A 295 -10.12 24.81 -11.30
N GLU A 296 -9.64 25.99 -10.90
CA GLU A 296 -9.45 26.34 -9.48
C GLU A 296 -10.73 26.22 -8.66
N LYS A 297 -11.86 26.61 -9.24
CA LYS A 297 -13.19 26.57 -8.59
C LYS A 297 -13.88 25.20 -8.66
N LEU A 298 -13.26 24.20 -9.28
CA LEU A 298 -13.85 22.89 -9.59
C LEU A 298 -13.00 21.73 -9.00
N PRO A 299 -12.89 21.62 -7.68
CA PRO A 299 -12.06 20.60 -7.04
C PRO A 299 -12.51 19.17 -7.39
N GLN A 300 -13.81 18.94 -7.58
CA GLN A 300 -14.37 17.67 -8.01
C GLN A 300 -13.88 17.27 -9.40
N VAL A 301 -13.86 18.22 -10.34
CA VAL A 301 -13.38 17.96 -11.71
C VAL A 301 -11.89 17.65 -11.72
N LYS A 302 -11.08 18.39 -10.96
CA LYS A 302 -9.64 18.10 -10.79
C LYS A 302 -9.39 16.69 -10.30
N PHE A 303 -10.12 16.29 -9.27
CA PHE A 303 -10.03 14.95 -8.69
C PHE A 303 -10.47 13.88 -9.69
N THR A 304 -11.61 14.08 -10.34
CA THR A 304 -12.15 13.14 -11.34
C THR A 304 -11.16 12.89 -12.48
N LEU A 305 -10.60 13.95 -13.06
CA LEU A 305 -9.61 13.82 -14.14
C LEU A 305 -8.37 13.04 -13.67
N GLY A 306 -7.90 13.34 -12.46
CA GLY A 306 -6.78 12.62 -11.87
C GLY A 306 -7.09 11.15 -11.56
N ALA A 307 -8.27 10.87 -11.05
CA ALA A 307 -8.72 9.52 -10.73
C ALA A 307 -8.93 8.65 -11.98
N VAL A 308 -9.51 9.23 -13.06
CA VAL A 308 -9.65 8.55 -14.36
C VAL A 308 -8.28 8.18 -14.92
N LEU A 309 -7.32 9.12 -14.90
CA LEU A 309 -5.96 8.86 -15.40
C LEU A 309 -5.23 7.81 -14.54
N ALA A 310 -5.40 7.87 -13.22
CA ALA A 310 -4.88 6.88 -12.28
C ALA A 310 -5.47 5.48 -12.55
N GLY A 311 -6.79 5.40 -12.71
CA GLY A 311 -7.48 4.15 -13.05
C GLY A 311 -7.04 3.60 -14.40
N THR A 312 -6.88 4.46 -15.41
CA THR A 312 -6.37 4.04 -16.73
C THR A 312 -4.96 3.47 -16.64
N MET A 313 -4.06 4.11 -15.88
CA MET A 313 -2.70 3.59 -15.71
C MET A 313 -2.68 2.25 -14.97
N ARG A 314 -3.51 2.10 -13.92
CA ARG A 314 -3.69 0.82 -13.21
C ARG A 314 -4.23 -0.26 -14.16
N PHE A 315 -5.24 0.07 -14.95
CA PHE A 315 -5.79 -0.82 -15.96
C PHE A 315 -4.73 -1.28 -16.97
N VAL A 316 -3.89 -0.36 -17.48
CA VAL A 316 -2.78 -0.71 -18.38
C VAL A 316 -1.81 -1.70 -17.72
N CYS A 317 -1.45 -1.50 -16.45
CA CYS A 317 -0.60 -2.45 -15.72
C CYS A 317 -1.23 -3.85 -15.71
N HIS A 318 -2.49 -3.96 -15.30
CA HIS A 318 -3.19 -5.25 -15.23
C HIS A 318 -3.40 -5.89 -16.61
N VAL A 319 -3.67 -5.10 -17.65
CA VAL A 319 -3.79 -5.63 -19.03
C VAL A 319 -2.46 -6.19 -19.53
N LEU A 320 -1.34 -5.48 -19.31
CA LEU A 320 -0.01 -5.96 -19.68
C LEU A 320 0.34 -7.24 -18.93
N SER A 321 0.09 -7.27 -17.64
CA SER A 321 0.29 -8.47 -16.82
C SER A 321 -0.57 -9.63 -17.33
N GLY A 322 -1.87 -9.40 -17.50
CA GLY A 322 -2.83 -10.40 -17.96
C GLY A 322 -2.46 -11.00 -19.31
N ALA A 323 -2.07 -10.17 -20.29
CA ALA A 323 -1.73 -10.63 -21.64
C ALA A 323 -0.36 -11.34 -21.72
N LEU A 324 0.55 -11.06 -20.79
CA LEU A 324 1.92 -11.57 -20.83
C LEU A 324 2.20 -12.70 -19.84
N ALA A 325 1.39 -12.84 -18.79
CA ALA A 325 1.57 -13.86 -17.77
C ALA A 325 0.37 -14.82 -17.62
N PHE A 326 -0.85 -14.39 -17.97
CA PHE A 326 -2.09 -15.14 -17.72
C PHE A 326 -2.75 -15.65 -19.01
N GLU A 327 -1.99 -15.90 -20.06
CA GLU A 327 -2.50 -16.42 -21.33
C GLU A 327 -3.25 -17.76 -21.15
N ALA A 328 -2.77 -18.62 -20.26
CA ALA A 328 -3.39 -19.91 -19.97
C ALA A 328 -4.84 -19.81 -19.44
N TYR A 329 -5.23 -18.66 -18.92
CA TYR A 329 -6.59 -18.40 -18.41
C TYR A 329 -7.55 -17.90 -19.49
N ALA A 330 -7.05 -17.56 -20.67
CA ALA A 330 -7.91 -17.16 -21.78
C ALA A 330 -8.61 -18.42 -22.37
N PRO A 331 -9.92 -18.32 -22.68
CA PRO A 331 -10.62 -19.41 -23.37
C PRO A 331 -9.94 -19.79 -24.69
N GLU A 332 -9.97 -21.08 -25.05
CA GLU A 332 -9.39 -21.58 -26.29
C GLU A 332 -9.90 -20.78 -27.51
N GLY A 333 -8.97 -20.37 -28.38
CA GLY A 333 -9.28 -19.61 -29.59
C GLY A 333 -9.57 -18.11 -29.36
N GLN A 334 -9.57 -17.63 -28.13
CA GLN A 334 -9.76 -16.20 -27.85
C GLN A 334 -8.42 -15.46 -27.90
N ASN A 335 -8.42 -14.25 -28.49
CA ASN A 335 -7.24 -13.38 -28.43
C ASN A 335 -6.95 -12.95 -27.00
N VAL A 336 -5.75 -13.25 -26.51
CA VAL A 336 -5.31 -13.01 -25.13
C VAL A 336 -5.39 -11.54 -24.75
N TRP A 337 -5.07 -10.63 -25.66
CA TRP A 337 -5.17 -9.19 -25.40
C TRP A 337 -6.63 -8.73 -25.22
N LEU A 338 -7.54 -9.23 -26.06
CA LEU A 338 -8.96 -8.94 -25.90
C LEU A 338 -9.53 -9.53 -24.62
N TYR A 339 -9.11 -10.74 -24.26
CA TYR A 339 -9.46 -11.35 -22.97
C TYR A 339 -8.97 -10.48 -21.82
N SER A 340 -7.68 -10.11 -21.79
CA SER A 340 -7.09 -9.31 -20.73
C SER A 340 -7.72 -7.92 -20.61
N LEU A 341 -8.03 -7.27 -21.74
CA LEU A 341 -8.77 -5.99 -21.76
C LEU A 341 -10.16 -6.13 -21.12
N GLY A 342 -10.92 -7.15 -21.52
CA GLY A 342 -12.27 -7.39 -21.01
C GLY A 342 -12.25 -7.77 -19.52
N TYR A 343 -11.36 -8.67 -19.15
CA TYR A 343 -11.23 -9.15 -17.77
C TYR A 343 -10.91 -7.99 -16.81
N ASN A 344 -9.91 -7.17 -17.13
CA ASN A 344 -9.46 -6.10 -16.25
C ASN A 344 -10.35 -4.85 -16.27
N ALA A 345 -11.42 -4.81 -17.08
CA ALA A 345 -12.36 -3.68 -17.12
C ALA A 345 -13.04 -3.38 -15.78
N TYR A 346 -13.07 -4.32 -14.84
CA TYR A 346 -13.57 -4.12 -13.47
C TYR A 346 -12.87 -2.95 -12.75
N VAL A 347 -11.62 -2.63 -13.13
CA VAL A 347 -10.87 -1.48 -12.59
C VAL A 347 -11.64 -0.18 -12.78
N PHE A 348 -12.33 -0.01 -13.90
CA PHE A 348 -13.12 1.20 -14.17
C PHE A 348 -14.39 1.27 -13.31
N ILE A 349 -14.96 0.12 -12.92
CA ILE A 349 -16.08 0.08 -11.97
C ILE A 349 -15.58 0.53 -10.58
N ASP A 350 -14.47 -0.02 -10.11
CA ASP A 350 -13.83 0.36 -8.84
C ASP A 350 -13.50 1.88 -8.81
N VAL A 351 -12.91 2.40 -9.89
CA VAL A 351 -12.58 3.83 -10.02
C VAL A 351 -13.84 4.70 -10.10
N ALA A 352 -14.90 4.26 -10.75
CA ALA A 352 -16.17 5.01 -10.81
C ALA A 352 -16.80 5.18 -9.42
N LEU A 353 -16.76 4.14 -8.59
CA LEU A 353 -17.21 4.21 -7.19
C LEU A 353 -16.34 5.19 -6.38
N VAL A 354 -15.03 5.14 -6.58
CA VAL A 354 -14.08 6.08 -5.94
C VAL A 354 -14.34 7.52 -6.36
N ILE A 355 -14.61 7.77 -7.66
CA ILE A 355 -14.94 9.10 -8.16
C ILE A 355 -16.24 9.60 -7.54
N ALA A 356 -17.28 8.78 -7.51
CA ALA A 356 -18.57 9.16 -6.91
C ALA A 356 -18.40 9.56 -5.42
N ALA A 357 -17.70 8.73 -4.65
CA ALA A 357 -17.42 9.04 -3.25
C ALA A 357 -16.50 10.27 -3.09
N GLY A 358 -15.50 10.43 -3.95
CA GLY A 358 -14.59 11.58 -3.95
C GLY A 358 -15.30 12.89 -4.26
N ILE A 359 -16.26 12.89 -5.20
CA ILE A 359 -17.11 14.05 -5.48
C ILE A 359 -17.91 14.44 -4.25
N LEU A 360 -18.51 13.46 -3.53
CA LEU A 360 -19.25 13.74 -2.30
C LEU A 360 -18.35 14.37 -1.23
N VAL A 361 -17.15 13.82 -1.01
CA VAL A 361 -16.18 14.36 -0.04
C VAL A 361 -15.75 15.78 -0.41
N LEU A 362 -15.43 16.03 -1.69
CA LEU A 362 -14.99 17.33 -2.20
C LEU A 362 -16.15 18.35 -2.38
N SER A 363 -17.39 17.93 -2.22
CA SER A 363 -18.54 18.84 -2.12
C SER A 363 -18.70 19.45 -0.74
N SER A 364 -18.04 18.89 0.28
CA SER A 364 -17.99 19.48 1.62
C SER A 364 -17.10 20.72 1.65
N LYS A 365 -17.71 21.90 1.86
CA LYS A 365 -16.96 23.17 1.98
C LYS A 365 -15.92 23.12 3.12
N ALA A 366 -16.25 22.45 4.23
CA ALA A 366 -15.35 22.28 5.35
C ALA A 366 -14.11 21.46 4.97
N PHE A 367 -14.29 20.37 4.24
CA PHE A 367 -13.18 19.53 3.77
C PHE A 367 -12.27 20.29 2.78
N VAL A 368 -12.86 20.99 1.79
CA VAL A 368 -12.10 21.79 0.82
C VAL A 368 -11.31 22.89 1.52
N HIS A 369 -11.95 23.64 2.41
CA HIS A 369 -11.27 24.68 3.20
C HIS A 369 -10.11 24.13 4.03
N TYR A 370 -10.31 22.98 4.66
CA TYR A 370 -9.25 22.32 5.44
C TYR A 370 -8.06 21.89 4.56
N THR A 371 -8.31 21.32 3.39
CA THR A 371 -7.26 20.90 2.47
C THR A 371 -6.47 22.08 1.88
N GLU A 372 -7.15 23.22 1.63
CA GLU A 372 -6.51 24.46 1.21
C GLU A 372 -5.61 25.04 2.30
N LYS A 373 -6.08 25.03 3.57
CA LYS A 373 -5.28 25.45 4.72
C LYS A 373 -4.02 24.62 4.86
N LEU A 374 -4.10 23.29 4.76
CA LEU A 374 -2.95 22.39 4.74
C LEU A 374 -1.94 22.72 3.63
N SER A 375 -2.43 23.13 2.46
CA SER A 375 -1.60 23.51 1.33
C SER A 375 -0.91 24.88 1.51
N LYS A 376 -1.56 25.84 2.17
CA LYS A 376 -1.02 27.21 2.41
C LYS A 376 0.03 27.23 3.53
N GLU A 377 -0.20 26.57 4.64
CA GLU A 377 0.76 26.44 5.75
C GLU A 377 2.10 25.87 5.30
N LYS A 378 2.09 24.97 4.32
CA LYS A 378 3.31 24.42 3.74
C LYS A 378 4.12 25.44 2.95
N LYS A 379 3.49 26.40 2.28
CA LYS A 379 4.18 27.47 1.54
C LYS A 379 4.90 28.43 2.49
N THR A 380 4.27 28.74 3.63
CA THR A 380 4.85 29.64 4.63
C THR A 380 6.03 29.02 5.36
N ALA A 381 5.92 27.74 5.76
CA ALA A 381 7.02 27.00 6.39
C ALA A 381 8.23 26.80 5.44
N SER A 382 7.99 26.61 4.14
CA SER A 382 9.06 26.50 3.13
C SER A 382 9.72 27.84 2.81
N ALA A 383 9.02 28.96 2.96
CA ALA A 383 9.56 30.30 2.77
C ALA A 383 10.43 30.73 3.96
N SER A 384 10.01 30.45 5.20
CA SER A 384 10.77 30.73 6.41
C SER A 384 12.02 29.85 6.59
N ALA A 385 12.08 28.67 5.98
CA ALA A 385 13.25 27.80 6.01
C ALA A 385 14.30 28.15 4.92
N LYS A 386 13.97 29.08 4.00
CA LYS A 386 14.87 29.57 2.95
C LYS A 386 15.37 31.00 3.22
N ALA A 387 14.78 31.70 4.16
CA ALA A 387 15.22 32.98 4.69
C ALA A 387 16.15 32.78 5.91
#